data_804806150faa6710afc6c8832d48e6b1
#
_entry.id   804806150faa6710afc6c8832d48e6b1
#
_cell.length_a   1.000
_cell.length_b   1.000
_cell.length_c   1.000
_cell.angle_alpha   90.00
_cell.angle_beta   90.00
_cell.angle_gamma   90.00
#
_symmetry.space_group_name_H-M   'P 1'
#
loop_
_entity.id
_entity.type
_entity.pdbx_description
1 polymer ?
#
loop_
_entity_poly.entity_id
_entity_poly.type
_entity_poly.pdbx_seq_one_letter_code
_entity_poly.pdbx_strand_id
1 'polypeptide(L)'
;MASPKIETLVDRAIAIDRQRRELEEELEGIEAVLKEHAEANRKEEGDKTDGGGWTVDVTGASGQVVTVVQAGPSVKSLKDDSKDLLAVRQVLGASFKDLYSPELTYKPIEGYRDAIKVTLDGVTRRALLKLATKSGSLRVNYKTKKTASKGD
;
A
#
# COMPACT_ATOMS: atom_id res chain seq x y z
N MET A 1 -29.89 -0.97 29.02
CA MET A 1 -28.43 -1.16 29.12
C MET A 1 -27.76 0.20 29.19
N ALA A 2 -26.94 0.44 30.18
CA ALA A 2 -26.16 1.68 30.21
C ALA A 2 -25.11 1.65 29.09
N SER A 3 -25.03 2.71 28.31
CA SER A 3 -23.96 2.87 27.32
C SER A 3 -22.59 2.92 28.04
N PRO A 4 -21.58 2.19 27.55
CA PRO A 4 -20.26 2.23 28.16
C PRO A 4 -19.71 3.65 28.10
N LYS A 5 -19.03 4.07 29.17
CA LYS A 5 -18.38 5.39 29.22
C LYS A 5 -17.32 5.45 28.11
N ILE A 6 -17.23 6.60 27.44
CA ILE A 6 -16.28 6.81 26.33
C ILE A 6 -14.84 6.50 26.75
N GLU A 7 -14.45 6.86 27.98
CA GLU A 7 -13.13 6.57 28.53
C GLU A 7 -12.81 5.07 28.54
N THR A 8 -13.78 4.23 28.95
CA THR A 8 -13.62 2.76 28.94
C THR A 8 -13.48 2.21 27.50
N LEU A 9 -14.18 2.80 26.54
CA LEU A 9 -14.06 2.42 25.12
C LEU A 9 -12.69 2.80 24.56
N VAL A 10 -12.15 3.96 24.94
CA VAL A 10 -10.82 4.40 24.53
C VAL A 10 -9.75 3.46 25.08
N ASP A 11 -9.80 3.12 26.37
CA ASP A 11 -8.83 2.20 26.99
C ASP A 11 -8.87 0.82 26.33
N ARG A 12 -10.09 0.32 26.05
CA ARG A 12 -10.24 -0.97 25.37
C ARG A 12 -9.73 -0.94 23.92
N ALA A 13 -9.97 0.16 23.20
CA ALA A 13 -9.47 0.33 21.83
C ALA A 13 -7.93 0.36 21.78
N ILE A 14 -7.30 1.03 22.75
CA ILE A 14 -5.83 1.06 22.89
C ILE A 14 -5.28 -0.34 23.18
N ALA A 15 -5.92 -1.09 24.08
CA ALA A 15 -5.50 -2.45 24.41
C ALA A 15 -5.59 -3.40 23.20
N ILE A 16 -6.68 -3.31 22.44
CA ILE A 16 -6.87 -4.11 21.22
C ILE A 16 -5.84 -3.72 20.13
N ASP A 17 -5.58 -2.42 19.93
CA ASP A 17 -4.57 -1.98 18.94
C ASP A 17 -3.17 -2.49 19.31
N ARG A 18 -2.84 -2.54 20.60
CA ARG A 18 -1.57 -3.11 21.07
C ARG A 18 -1.46 -4.61 20.75
N GLN A 19 -2.51 -5.38 21.08
CA GLN A 19 -2.54 -6.81 20.77
C GLN A 19 -2.44 -7.06 19.26
N ARG A 20 -3.11 -6.25 18.44
CA ARG A 20 -3.02 -6.34 16.99
C ARG A 20 -1.59 -6.18 16.51
N ARG A 21 -0.85 -5.19 17.02
CA ARG A 21 0.56 -4.97 16.63
C ARG A 21 1.46 -6.13 17.05
N GLU A 22 1.28 -6.65 18.26
CA GLU A 22 2.03 -7.81 18.76
C GLU A 22 1.80 -9.04 17.85
N LEU A 23 0.54 -9.29 17.44
CA LEU A 23 0.21 -10.38 16.54
C LEU A 23 0.71 -10.13 15.09
N GLU A 24 0.71 -8.88 14.62
CA GLU A 24 1.27 -8.51 13.32
C GLU A 24 2.79 -8.79 13.28
N GLU A 25 3.53 -8.41 14.33
CA GLU A 25 4.98 -8.69 14.45
C GLU A 25 5.26 -10.20 14.50
N GLU A 26 4.47 -10.97 15.26
CA GLU A 26 4.58 -12.42 15.29
C GLU A 26 4.29 -13.04 13.93
N LEU A 27 3.24 -12.58 13.24
CA LEU A 27 2.87 -13.06 11.90
C LEU A 27 3.95 -12.75 10.88
N GLU A 28 4.55 -11.55 10.90
CA GLU A 28 5.67 -11.19 10.02
C GLU A 28 6.88 -12.13 10.22
N GLY A 29 7.18 -12.48 11.47
CA GLY A 29 8.22 -13.44 11.80
C GLY A 29 7.93 -14.83 11.22
N ILE A 30 6.71 -15.32 11.37
CA ILE A 30 6.27 -16.61 10.82
C ILE A 30 6.31 -16.59 9.29
N GLU A 31 5.79 -15.52 8.66
CA GLU A 31 5.81 -15.37 7.21
C GLU A 31 7.23 -15.35 6.63
N ALA A 32 8.20 -14.76 7.33
CA ALA A 32 9.60 -14.77 6.91
C ALA A 32 10.15 -16.21 6.82
N VAL A 33 9.87 -17.03 7.84
CA VAL A 33 10.26 -18.45 7.87
C VAL A 33 9.57 -19.25 6.77
N LEU A 34 8.27 -19.02 6.53
CA LEU A 34 7.53 -19.69 5.46
C LEU A 34 8.06 -19.30 4.07
N LYS A 35 8.43 -18.04 3.86
CA LYS A 35 9.03 -17.55 2.61
C LYS A 35 10.40 -18.22 2.36
N GLU A 36 11.24 -18.32 3.38
CA GLU A 36 12.54 -18.99 3.30
C GLU A 36 12.38 -20.49 2.96
N HIS A 37 11.45 -21.16 3.65
CA HIS A 37 11.13 -22.57 3.38
C HIS A 37 10.65 -22.79 1.94
N ALA A 38 9.71 -21.96 1.48
CA ALA A 38 9.18 -22.03 0.12
C ALA A 38 10.25 -21.76 -0.94
N GLU A 39 11.14 -20.79 -0.71
CA GLU A 39 12.24 -20.48 -1.61
C GLU A 39 13.21 -21.67 -1.75
N ALA A 40 13.52 -22.35 -0.64
CA ALA A 40 14.37 -23.53 -0.64
C ALA A 40 13.76 -24.71 -1.41
N ASN A 41 12.44 -24.89 -1.31
CA ASN A 41 11.74 -26.05 -1.89
C ASN A 41 11.05 -25.77 -3.24
N ARG A 42 11.12 -24.54 -3.76
CA ARG A 42 10.40 -24.12 -4.99
C ARG A 42 10.70 -24.94 -6.23
N LYS A 43 11.87 -25.59 -6.30
CA LYS A 43 12.27 -26.40 -7.46
C LYS A 43 11.59 -27.76 -7.49
N GLU A 44 11.26 -28.28 -6.31
CA GLU A 44 10.71 -29.62 -6.14
C GLU A 44 9.19 -29.59 -5.95
N GLU A 45 8.69 -28.58 -5.21
CA GLU A 45 7.30 -28.47 -4.79
C GLU A 45 6.56 -27.25 -5.40
N GLY A 46 7.27 -26.41 -6.14
CA GLY A 46 6.74 -25.17 -6.68
C GLY A 46 6.06 -25.34 -8.04
N ASP A 47 4.87 -24.73 -8.16
CA ASP A 47 4.17 -24.60 -9.44
C ASP A 47 4.52 -23.25 -10.09
N LYS A 48 4.84 -23.27 -11.38
CA LYS A 48 5.08 -22.05 -12.15
C LYS A 48 3.77 -21.39 -12.52
N THR A 49 3.72 -20.06 -12.39
CA THR A 49 2.58 -19.24 -12.84
C THR A 49 2.86 -18.67 -14.24
N ASP A 50 1.80 -18.38 -14.99
CA ASP A 50 1.88 -17.87 -16.38
C ASP A 50 2.64 -16.54 -16.48
N GLY A 51 2.66 -15.74 -15.40
CA GLY A 51 3.39 -14.47 -15.32
C GLY A 51 4.87 -14.60 -14.97
N GLY A 52 5.43 -15.80 -14.92
CA GLY A 52 6.84 -16.05 -14.56
C GLY A 52 7.12 -16.03 -13.05
N GLY A 53 6.09 -16.05 -12.22
CA GLY A 53 6.18 -16.28 -10.78
C GLY A 53 6.11 -17.78 -10.42
N TRP A 54 5.96 -18.06 -9.15
CA TRP A 54 5.77 -19.41 -8.64
C TRP A 54 4.95 -19.42 -7.35
N THR A 55 4.40 -20.58 -7.01
CA THR A 55 3.66 -20.83 -5.77
C THR A 55 4.18 -22.10 -5.10
N VAL A 56 4.18 -22.12 -3.77
CA VAL A 56 4.48 -23.33 -2.98
C VAL A 56 3.41 -23.46 -1.89
N ASP A 57 2.80 -24.62 -1.80
CA ASP A 57 1.84 -24.94 -0.76
C ASP A 57 2.57 -25.56 0.45
N VAL A 58 2.36 -24.97 1.61
CA VAL A 58 2.90 -25.45 2.88
C VAL A 58 1.75 -25.95 3.76
N THR A 59 1.76 -27.23 4.07
CA THR A 59 0.71 -27.88 4.86
C THR A 59 1.09 -27.87 6.33
N GLY A 60 0.22 -27.34 7.17
CA GLY A 60 0.36 -27.40 8.63
C GLY A 60 -0.03 -28.76 9.22
N ALA A 61 0.33 -28.99 10.48
CA ALA A 61 0.03 -30.24 11.19
C ALA A 61 -1.48 -30.53 11.30
N SER A 62 -2.33 -29.51 11.23
CA SER A 62 -3.80 -29.64 11.21
C SER A 62 -4.39 -29.97 9.84
N GLY A 63 -3.57 -30.09 8.80
CA GLY A 63 -3.99 -30.29 7.42
C GLY A 63 -4.41 -29.00 6.69
N GLN A 64 -4.34 -27.83 7.36
CA GLN A 64 -4.55 -26.54 6.69
C GLN A 64 -3.35 -26.17 5.84
N VAL A 65 -3.60 -25.50 4.72
CA VAL A 65 -2.58 -25.16 3.73
C VAL A 65 -2.42 -23.66 3.65
N VAL A 66 -1.18 -23.20 3.65
CA VAL A 66 -0.79 -21.83 3.33
C VAL A 66 -0.03 -21.84 2.01
N THR A 67 -0.48 -21.05 1.05
CA THR A 67 0.22 -20.91 -0.24
C THR A 67 1.16 -19.70 -0.18
N VAL A 68 2.45 -19.94 -0.37
CA VAL A 68 3.43 -18.86 -0.56
C VAL A 68 3.50 -18.55 -2.05
N VAL A 69 3.28 -17.28 -2.39
CA VAL A 69 3.21 -16.83 -3.79
C VAL A 69 4.33 -15.84 -4.05
N GLN A 70 5.14 -16.12 -5.05
CA GLN A 70 6.05 -15.17 -5.66
C GLN A 70 5.44 -14.66 -6.96
N ALA A 71 5.05 -13.40 -6.98
CA ALA A 71 4.58 -12.78 -8.21
C ALA A 71 5.70 -12.73 -9.25
N GLY A 72 5.34 -12.93 -10.51
CA GLY A 72 6.27 -12.73 -11.62
C GLY A 72 6.69 -11.26 -11.76
N PRO A 73 7.74 -10.98 -12.50
CA PRO A 73 8.19 -9.62 -12.76
C PRO A 73 7.09 -8.82 -13.49
N SER A 74 6.77 -7.65 -12.96
CA SER A 74 5.83 -6.73 -13.61
C SER A 74 6.58 -5.63 -14.35
N VAL A 75 6.01 -5.17 -15.47
CA VAL A 75 6.55 -4.02 -16.20
C VAL A 75 6.24 -2.75 -15.41
N LYS A 76 7.29 -1.98 -15.11
CA LYS A 76 7.16 -0.70 -14.41
C LYS A 76 6.57 0.37 -15.32
N SER A 77 5.66 1.18 -14.80
CA SER A 77 5.34 2.47 -15.40
C SER A 77 6.55 3.39 -15.30
N LEU A 78 6.90 4.03 -16.40
CA LEU A 78 8.05 4.95 -16.47
C LEU A 78 7.55 6.38 -16.21
N LYS A 79 8.18 7.06 -15.24
CA LYS A 79 7.87 8.47 -14.97
C LYS A 79 8.48 9.35 -16.05
N ASP A 80 7.74 10.40 -16.43
CA ASP A 80 8.26 11.42 -17.33
C ASP A 80 9.56 12.04 -16.78
N ASP A 81 10.50 12.32 -17.68
CA ASP A 81 11.85 12.83 -17.36
C ASP A 81 12.71 11.94 -16.44
N SER A 82 12.31 10.67 -16.23
CA SER A 82 13.13 9.75 -15.48
C SER A 82 14.32 9.20 -16.26
N LYS A 83 15.41 8.87 -15.56
CA LYS A 83 16.56 8.18 -16.16
C LYS A 83 16.19 6.84 -16.77
N ASP A 84 15.23 6.14 -16.16
CA ASP A 84 14.72 4.86 -16.63
C ASP A 84 13.99 5.01 -17.96
N LEU A 85 13.17 6.07 -18.13
CA LEU A 85 12.49 6.38 -19.40
C LEU A 85 13.50 6.61 -20.51
N LEU A 86 14.54 7.40 -20.26
CA LEU A 86 15.60 7.67 -21.24
C LEU A 86 16.33 6.40 -21.64
N ALA A 87 16.70 5.57 -20.66
CA ALA A 87 17.38 4.29 -20.91
C ALA A 87 16.51 3.34 -21.74
N VAL A 88 15.24 3.19 -21.40
CA VAL A 88 14.30 2.33 -22.13
C VAL A 88 14.05 2.83 -23.55
N ARG A 89 13.92 4.17 -23.76
CA ARG A 89 13.83 4.76 -25.11
C ARG A 89 15.08 4.49 -25.94
N GLN A 90 16.25 4.55 -25.32
CA GLN A 90 17.51 4.26 -26.02
C GLN A 90 17.61 2.78 -26.45
N VAL A 91 17.16 1.87 -25.60
CA VAL A 91 17.16 0.42 -25.91
C VAL A 91 16.15 0.07 -26.99
N LEU A 92 14.93 0.61 -26.91
CA LEU A 92 13.83 0.26 -27.79
C LEU A 92 13.83 1.04 -29.12
N GLY A 93 14.39 2.25 -29.14
CA GLY A 93 14.39 3.09 -30.36
C GLY A 93 12.96 3.30 -30.89
N ALA A 94 12.76 2.98 -32.16
CA ALA A 94 11.47 3.13 -32.85
C ALA A 94 10.35 2.27 -32.24
N SER A 95 10.66 1.13 -31.67
CA SER A 95 9.70 0.19 -31.05
C SER A 95 9.12 0.71 -29.72
N PHE A 96 9.64 1.81 -29.19
CA PHE A 96 9.11 2.39 -27.96
C PHE A 96 7.62 2.73 -28.04
N LYS A 97 7.18 3.26 -29.18
CA LYS A 97 5.79 3.66 -29.42
C LYS A 97 4.80 2.49 -29.44
N ASP A 98 5.30 1.29 -29.78
CA ASP A 98 4.48 0.07 -29.86
C ASP A 98 4.28 -0.57 -28.49
N LEU A 99 5.18 -0.29 -27.52
CA LEU A 99 5.20 -0.91 -26.21
C LEU A 99 4.79 0.02 -25.07
N TYR A 100 4.92 1.34 -25.26
CA TYR A 100 4.59 2.35 -24.25
C TYR A 100 3.69 3.44 -24.83
N SER A 101 2.59 3.72 -24.14
CA SER A 101 1.73 4.87 -24.40
C SER A 101 1.91 5.94 -23.35
N PRO A 102 1.98 7.23 -23.71
CA PRO A 102 1.99 8.31 -22.72
C PRO A 102 0.63 8.42 -22.06
N GLU A 103 0.62 8.46 -20.74
CA GLU A 103 -0.57 8.72 -19.94
C GLU A 103 -0.48 10.12 -19.34
N LEU A 104 -1.40 11.00 -19.74
CA LEU A 104 -1.45 12.37 -19.24
C LEU A 104 -2.22 12.39 -17.92
N THR A 105 -1.54 12.69 -16.82
CA THR A 105 -2.16 12.91 -15.53
C THR A 105 -2.15 14.39 -15.17
N TYR A 106 -3.33 15.00 -15.01
CA TYR A 106 -3.45 16.38 -14.55
C TYR A 106 -3.42 16.42 -13.03
N LYS A 107 -2.45 17.13 -12.47
CA LYS A 107 -2.33 17.35 -11.02
C LYS A 107 -2.72 18.78 -10.68
N PRO A 108 -3.44 19.00 -9.55
CA PRO A 108 -3.67 20.34 -9.07
C PRO A 108 -2.33 21.02 -8.74
N ILE A 109 -2.25 22.32 -9.02
CA ILE A 109 -1.07 23.13 -8.68
C ILE A 109 -0.95 23.32 -7.17
N GLU A 110 0.23 23.65 -6.71
CA GLU A 110 0.44 24.11 -5.33
C GLU A 110 -0.43 25.37 -5.08
N GLY A 111 -1.04 25.45 -3.90
CA GLY A 111 -1.97 26.53 -3.60
C GLY A 111 -3.30 26.50 -4.34
N TYR A 112 -3.67 25.37 -4.95
CA TYR A 112 -4.92 25.20 -5.71
C TYR A 112 -6.16 25.75 -5.01
N ARG A 113 -6.32 25.50 -3.71
CA ARG A 113 -7.48 25.98 -2.93
C ARG A 113 -7.58 27.50 -2.86
N ASP A 114 -6.47 28.18 -2.79
CA ASP A 114 -6.44 29.65 -2.75
C ASP A 114 -6.57 30.22 -4.16
N ALA A 115 -5.95 29.61 -5.15
CA ALA A 115 -6.09 29.99 -6.55
C ALA A 115 -7.55 29.96 -7.02
N ILE A 116 -8.33 28.95 -6.70
CA ILE A 116 -9.75 28.87 -7.09
C ILE A 116 -10.64 29.93 -6.41
N LYS A 117 -10.26 30.43 -5.22
CA LYS A 117 -10.98 31.51 -4.55
C LYS A 117 -10.81 32.86 -5.28
N VAL A 118 -9.64 33.07 -5.85
CA VAL A 118 -9.29 34.31 -6.56
C VAL A 118 -9.78 34.27 -8.00
N THR A 119 -9.68 33.14 -8.67
CA THR A 119 -9.91 33.00 -10.10
C THR A 119 -11.37 32.73 -10.46
N LEU A 120 -12.14 32.08 -9.58
CA LEU A 120 -13.49 31.62 -9.86
C LEU A 120 -14.53 32.30 -9.00
N ASP A 121 -15.70 32.58 -9.58
CA ASP A 121 -16.89 32.98 -8.84
C ASP A 121 -17.39 31.87 -7.90
N GLY A 122 -18.31 32.23 -6.98
CA GLY A 122 -18.78 31.29 -5.96
C GLY A 122 -19.59 30.11 -6.51
N VAL A 123 -20.26 30.26 -7.66
CA VAL A 123 -21.08 29.19 -8.30
C VAL A 123 -20.16 28.20 -8.98
N THR A 124 -19.25 28.68 -9.82
CA THR A 124 -18.26 27.85 -10.55
C THR A 124 -17.36 27.11 -9.58
N ARG A 125 -16.89 27.77 -8.53
CA ARG A 125 -16.07 27.13 -7.49
C ARG A 125 -16.78 25.98 -6.79
N ARG A 126 -18.06 26.16 -6.42
CA ARG A 126 -18.86 25.08 -5.80
C ARG A 126 -19.05 23.89 -6.74
N ALA A 127 -19.34 24.15 -8.00
CA ALA A 127 -19.48 23.11 -9.02
C ALA A 127 -18.17 22.34 -9.22
N LEU A 128 -17.04 23.05 -9.31
CA LEU A 128 -15.71 22.44 -9.43
C LEU A 128 -15.38 21.55 -8.22
N LEU A 129 -15.58 22.06 -7.01
CA LEU A 129 -15.27 21.30 -5.79
C LEU A 129 -16.12 20.04 -5.66
N LYS A 130 -17.37 20.09 -6.10
CA LYS A 130 -18.26 18.90 -6.11
C LYS A 130 -17.73 17.78 -7.04
N LEU A 131 -17.12 18.15 -8.17
CA LEU A 131 -16.59 17.19 -9.15
C LEU A 131 -15.16 16.76 -8.86
N ALA A 132 -14.32 17.67 -8.40
CA ALA A 132 -12.87 17.49 -8.31
C ALA A 132 -12.36 17.12 -6.90
N THR A 133 -13.22 17.12 -5.88
CA THR A 133 -12.82 16.73 -4.52
C THR A 133 -13.41 15.38 -4.12
N LYS A 134 -12.61 14.60 -3.40
CA LYS A 134 -13.06 13.40 -2.70
C LYS A 134 -13.35 13.74 -1.25
N SER A 135 -14.37 13.10 -0.69
CA SER A 135 -14.65 13.19 0.75
C SER A 135 -13.43 12.76 1.56
N GLY A 136 -13.10 13.55 2.58
CA GLY A 136 -12.09 13.15 3.56
C GLY A 136 -12.54 11.92 4.34
N SER A 137 -11.61 11.07 4.76
CA SER A 137 -11.89 9.94 5.63
C SER A 137 -11.75 10.33 7.10
N LEU A 138 -12.71 9.91 7.92
CA LEU A 138 -12.58 9.98 9.37
C LEU A 138 -11.69 8.82 9.85
N ARG A 139 -10.62 9.15 10.58
CA ARG A 139 -9.66 8.16 11.07
C ARG A 139 -9.44 8.32 12.56
N VAL A 140 -9.28 7.21 13.25
CA VAL A 140 -8.83 7.17 14.64
C VAL A 140 -7.34 6.86 14.64
N ASN A 141 -6.53 7.78 15.21
CA ASN A 141 -5.09 7.59 15.34
C ASN A 141 -4.74 7.25 16.79
N TYR A 142 -4.07 6.12 16.97
CA TYR A 142 -3.60 5.68 18.28
C TYR A 142 -2.21 6.26 18.53
N LYS A 143 -2.15 7.28 19.42
CA LYS A 143 -0.87 7.83 19.88
C LYS A 143 -0.37 7.04 21.06
N THR A 144 0.70 6.28 20.88
CA THR A 144 1.46 5.74 22.03
C THR A 144 2.17 6.90 22.72
N LYS A 145 1.85 7.14 24.01
CA LYS A 145 2.70 7.99 24.85
C LYS A 145 4.07 7.34 24.90
N LYS A 146 5.09 7.99 24.33
CA LYS A 146 6.48 7.66 24.67
C LYS A 146 6.60 7.81 26.18
N THR A 147 6.78 6.73 26.89
CA THR A 147 7.25 6.78 28.27
C THR A 147 8.59 7.49 28.21
N ALA A 148 8.63 8.69 28.77
CA ALA A 148 9.88 9.39 28.96
C ALA A 148 10.76 8.48 29.82
N SER A 149 11.81 7.92 29.22
CA SER A 149 12.90 7.29 29.95
C SER A 149 13.49 8.38 30.83
N LYS A 150 13.22 8.31 32.14
CA LYS A 150 14.00 9.02 33.13
C LYS A 150 15.37 8.35 33.10
N GLY A 151 16.33 9.02 32.46
CA GLY A 151 17.72 8.73 32.68
C GLY A 151 18.10 9.21 34.08
N ASP A 152 18.62 8.32 34.88
CA ASP A 152 19.53 8.63 35.96
C ASP A 152 20.94 8.76 35.39
#